data_e07a532a9ab1f4548be0ea50d55a499c
#
_entry.id   e07a532a9ab1f4548be0ea50d55a499c
#
_cell.length_a   1.000
_cell.length_b   1.000
_cell.length_c   1.000
_cell.angle_alpha   90.00
_cell.angle_beta   90.00
_cell.angle_gamma   90.00
#
_symmetry.space_group_name_H-M   'P 1'
#
loop_
_entity.id
_entity.type
_entity.pdbx_description
1 polymer ?
#
loop_
_entity_poly.entity_id
_entity_poly.type
_entity_poly.pdbx_seq_one_letter_code
_entity_poly.pdbx_strand_id
1 'polypeptide(L)'
;MNLKLDRRLFISSLGGAAAVSLMPDEAKADALEDAMSQALDDALADDTPKKFPTAAEVEAQIETRASRRGVGNLFVGRGANVKILSKMPDKPTLLDFFNQRFNGTANHCLQSANKAMKSEMTDEVIFACLCHDLVHALIKVDHGWWGAQMFEPYVSENVTFAIRYHQALRFYEDKEAGYEYPDLYRNMFGADYRPEKYIEDAYKMVRNHKKYILPRQVTVNDLYAFDPNVKVTIEPFIDIIGRQFKQPKEGLGYDNSPVAHMWRSMIRPDSPL
;
A
#
# COMPACT_ATOMS: atom_id res chain seq x y z
N MET A 1 -31.06 -3.01 -5.92
CA MET A 1 -30.73 -2.58 -7.30
C MET A 1 -29.23 -2.42 -7.36
N ASN A 2 -28.52 -3.33 -8.06
CA ASN A 2 -27.08 -3.26 -8.19
C ASN A 2 -26.74 -2.09 -9.11
N LEU A 3 -26.24 -1.00 -8.58
CA LEU A 3 -25.58 0.07 -9.35
C LEU A 3 -24.30 -0.52 -9.97
N LYS A 4 -24.46 -1.21 -11.10
CA LYS A 4 -23.34 -1.44 -12.01
C LYS A 4 -23.12 -0.13 -12.74
N LEU A 5 -22.21 0.71 -12.25
CA LEU A 5 -21.65 1.78 -13.06
C LEU A 5 -20.99 1.10 -14.26
N ASP A 6 -21.68 1.12 -15.40
CA ASP A 6 -21.10 0.62 -16.64
C ASP A 6 -19.97 1.58 -17.04
N ARG A 7 -18.74 1.07 -17.05
CA ARG A 7 -17.54 1.81 -17.43
C ARG A 7 -17.69 2.52 -18.78
N ARG A 8 -18.54 2.01 -19.65
CA ARG A 8 -18.84 2.62 -20.98
C ARG A 8 -19.75 3.85 -20.85
N LEU A 9 -20.73 3.82 -19.96
CA LEU A 9 -21.59 4.97 -19.66
C LEU A 9 -20.81 6.09 -18.97
N PHE A 10 -19.92 5.74 -18.04
CA PHE A 10 -19.01 6.68 -17.40
C PHE A 10 -18.11 7.39 -18.42
N ILE A 11 -17.45 6.65 -19.31
CA ILE A 11 -16.59 7.20 -20.36
C ILE A 11 -17.38 8.08 -21.34
N SER A 12 -18.63 7.75 -21.64
CA SER A 12 -19.47 8.56 -22.53
C SER A 12 -19.97 9.86 -21.87
N SER A 13 -20.19 9.87 -20.57
CA SER A 13 -20.57 11.08 -19.83
C SER A 13 -19.45 12.12 -19.74
N LEU A 14 -18.20 11.67 -19.83
CA LEU A 14 -16.99 12.54 -19.79
C LEU A 14 -16.52 13.01 -21.18
N GLY A 15 -17.35 12.91 -22.22
CA GLY A 15 -17.00 13.45 -23.55
C GLY A 15 -16.21 12.52 -24.46
N GLY A 16 -16.08 11.24 -24.11
CA GLY A 16 -15.49 10.20 -24.94
C GLY A 16 -14.11 9.71 -24.45
N ALA A 17 -13.76 8.48 -24.84
CA ALA A 17 -12.55 7.79 -24.40
C ALA A 17 -11.24 8.55 -24.66
N ALA A 18 -11.19 9.40 -25.71
CA ALA A 18 -10.02 10.21 -26.05
C ALA A 18 -9.77 11.36 -25.06
N ALA A 19 -10.84 11.98 -24.54
CA ALA A 19 -10.69 13.06 -23.54
C ALA A 19 -10.24 12.49 -22.18
N VAL A 20 -10.75 11.34 -21.78
CA VAL A 20 -10.37 10.66 -20.52
C VAL A 20 -8.93 10.18 -20.55
N SER A 21 -8.41 9.77 -21.72
CA SER A 21 -7.01 9.32 -21.84
C SER A 21 -5.99 10.44 -21.67
N LEU A 22 -6.41 11.69 -21.89
CA LEU A 22 -5.56 12.89 -21.80
C LEU A 22 -5.62 13.55 -20.40
N MET A 23 -6.52 13.12 -19.53
CA MET A 23 -6.62 13.65 -18.19
C MET A 23 -5.50 13.10 -17.28
N PRO A 24 -4.93 13.91 -16.37
CA PRO A 24 -4.11 13.43 -15.27
C PRO A 24 -4.86 12.35 -14.46
N ASP A 25 -4.15 11.40 -13.88
CA ASP A 25 -4.80 10.30 -13.15
C ASP A 25 -5.58 10.78 -11.92
N GLU A 26 -5.15 11.87 -11.31
CA GLU A 26 -5.90 12.59 -10.27
C GLU A 26 -7.23 13.13 -10.81
N ALA A 27 -7.21 13.82 -11.94
CA ALA A 27 -8.43 14.32 -12.55
C ALA A 27 -9.39 13.18 -12.98
N LYS A 28 -8.86 12.00 -13.31
CA LYS A 28 -9.69 10.80 -13.55
C LYS A 28 -10.29 10.26 -12.25
N ALA A 29 -9.53 10.28 -11.16
CA ALA A 29 -10.01 9.86 -9.85
C ALA A 29 -11.10 10.80 -9.35
N ASP A 30 -10.87 12.11 -9.42
CA ASP A 30 -11.84 13.14 -9.04
C ASP A 30 -13.11 13.04 -9.88
N ALA A 31 -12.99 12.88 -11.21
CA ALA A 31 -14.14 12.72 -12.10
C ALA A 31 -14.93 11.42 -11.83
N LEU A 32 -14.25 10.37 -11.38
CA LEU A 32 -14.92 9.14 -10.94
C LEU A 32 -15.68 9.36 -9.64
N GLU A 33 -15.09 10.07 -8.69
CA GLU A 33 -15.70 10.39 -7.41
C GLU A 33 -16.91 11.30 -7.58
N ASP A 34 -16.82 12.34 -8.43
CA ASP A 34 -17.92 13.20 -8.80
C ASP A 34 -19.07 12.41 -9.43
N ALA A 35 -18.78 11.50 -10.37
CA ALA A 35 -19.79 10.67 -11.00
C ALA A 35 -20.44 9.69 -10.01
N MET A 36 -19.68 9.18 -9.03
CA MET A 36 -20.22 8.34 -7.96
C MET A 36 -21.10 9.14 -7.00
N SER A 37 -20.70 10.36 -6.66
CA SER A 37 -21.48 11.30 -5.83
C SER A 37 -22.80 11.66 -6.52
N GLN A 38 -22.75 12.00 -7.80
CA GLN A 38 -23.96 12.28 -8.58
C GLN A 38 -24.92 11.06 -8.65
N ALA A 39 -24.37 9.87 -8.87
CA ALA A 39 -25.16 8.64 -8.89
C ALA A 39 -25.79 8.32 -7.52
N LEU A 40 -25.09 8.69 -6.44
CA LEU A 40 -25.63 8.59 -5.08
C LEU A 40 -26.76 9.60 -4.85
N ASP A 41 -26.56 10.84 -5.25
CA ASP A 41 -27.57 11.90 -5.13
C ASP A 41 -28.83 11.56 -5.95
N ASP A 42 -28.68 11.09 -7.18
CA ASP A 42 -29.78 10.60 -8.02
C ASP A 42 -30.52 9.43 -7.36
N ALA A 43 -29.79 8.52 -6.75
CA ALA A 43 -30.37 7.40 -6.01
C ALA A 43 -31.07 7.82 -4.71
N LEU A 44 -30.62 8.88 -4.07
CA LEU A 44 -31.21 9.44 -2.86
C LEU A 44 -32.41 10.36 -3.18
N ALA A 45 -32.46 10.95 -4.37
CA ALA A 45 -33.59 11.74 -4.88
C ALA A 45 -34.82 10.89 -5.21
N ASP A 46 -34.67 9.55 -5.30
CA ASP A 46 -35.79 8.63 -5.44
C ASP A 46 -36.55 8.54 -4.11
N ASP A 47 -37.71 9.20 -4.04
CA ASP A 47 -38.58 9.33 -2.86
C ASP A 47 -39.28 8.01 -2.44
N THR A 48 -38.96 6.90 -3.05
CA THR A 48 -39.41 5.60 -2.54
C THR A 48 -38.82 5.32 -1.15
N PRO A 49 -39.65 5.06 -0.14
CA PRO A 49 -39.18 4.81 1.21
C PRO A 49 -38.20 3.63 1.24
N LYS A 50 -36.92 3.92 1.31
CA LYS A 50 -35.89 2.90 1.48
C LYS A 50 -35.83 2.53 2.94
N LYS A 51 -36.29 1.33 3.27
CA LYS A 51 -36.14 0.79 4.61
C LYS A 51 -34.66 0.48 4.83
N PHE A 52 -33.98 1.29 5.61
CA PHE A 52 -32.65 0.95 6.08
C PHE A 52 -32.73 -0.32 6.94
N PRO A 53 -31.87 -1.31 6.69
CA PRO A 53 -31.85 -2.49 7.54
C PRO A 53 -31.46 -2.08 8.96
N THR A 54 -32.12 -2.66 9.93
CA THR A 54 -31.73 -2.53 11.34
C THR A 54 -30.39 -3.22 11.58
N ALA A 55 -29.68 -2.82 12.63
CA ALA A 55 -28.42 -3.47 13.01
C ALA A 55 -28.61 -4.99 13.18
N ALA A 56 -29.74 -5.44 13.70
CA ALA A 56 -30.06 -6.86 13.86
C ALA A 56 -30.25 -7.58 12.51
N GLU A 57 -30.85 -6.92 11.51
CA GLU A 57 -31.01 -7.48 10.17
C GLU A 57 -29.66 -7.58 9.44
N VAL A 58 -28.77 -6.59 9.62
CA VAL A 58 -27.41 -6.64 9.10
C VAL A 58 -26.60 -7.71 9.81
N GLU A 59 -26.66 -7.80 11.14
CA GLU A 59 -25.97 -8.82 11.93
C GLU A 59 -26.43 -10.23 11.61
N ALA A 60 -27.70 -10.44 11.28
CA ALA A 60 -28.24 -11.75 10.87
C ALA A 60 -27.71 -12.20 9.50
N GLN A 61 -27.33 -11.26 8.62
CA GLN A 61 -26.78 -11.55 7.28
C GLN A 61 -25.28 -11.80 7.30
N ILE A 62 -24.59 -11.36 8.34
CA ILE A 62 -23.14 -11.49 8.50
C ILE A 62 -22.87 -12.58 9.52
N GLU A 63 -22.13 -13.62 9.17
CA GLU A 63 -21.60 -14.61 10.14
C GLU A 63 -20.51 -13.99 11.03
N THR A 64 -20.85 -12.87 11.68
CA THR A 64 -19.91 -12.02 12.42
C THR A 64 -19.20 -12.75 13.54
N ARG A 65 -19.90 -13.69 14.20
CA ARG A 65 -19.33 -14.45 15.33
C ARG A 65 -18.29 -15.47 14.86
N ALA A 66 -18.58 -16.18 13.79
CA ALA A 66 -17.64 -17.13 13.19
C ALA A 66 -16.39 -16.37 12.68
N SER A 67 -16.59 -15.26 11.98
CA SER A 67 -15.52 -14.40 11.51
C SER A 67 -14.67 -13.82 12.64
N ARG A 68 -15.28 -13.22 13.66
CA ARG A 68 -14.59 -12.65 14.83
C ARG A 68 -13.82 -13.69 15.65
N ARG A 69 -14.25 -14.94 15.67
CA ARG A 69 -13.59 -16.04 16.39
C ARG A 69 -12.51 -16.76 15.56
N GLY A 70 -12.27 -16.34 14.34
CA GLY A 70 -11.34 -17.04 13.45
C GLY A 70 -11.87 -18.35 12.89
N VAL A 71 -13.17 -18.59 13.01
CA VAL A 71 -13.84 -19.76 12.45
C VAL A 71 -14.36 -19.41 11.05
N GLY A 72 -14.16 -20.29 10.08
CA GLY A 72 -14.58 -20.10 8.70
C GLY A 72 -13.47 -19.73 7.73
N ASN A 73 -13.82 -19.64 6.48
CA ASN A 73 -12.90 -19.26 5.42
C ASN A 73 -12.76 -17.74 5.33
N LEU A 74 -11.55 -17.30 5.04
CA LEU A 74 -11.26 -15.90 4.74
C LEU A 74 -11.22 -15.71 3.24
N PHE A 75 -11.93 -14.70 2.75
CA PHE A 75 -12.03 -14.41 1.33
C PHE A 75 -11.47 -13.01 1.03
N VAL A 76 -10.81 -12.89 -0.10
CA VAL A 76 -10.40 -11.61 -0.66
C VAL A 76 -10.73 -11.58 -2.16
N GLY A 77 -11.24 -10.44 -2.63
CA GLY A 77 -11.67 -10.27 -4.00
C GLY A 77 -13.20 -10.23 -4.15
N ARG A 78 -13.66 -10.07 -5.38
CA ARG A 78 -15.09 -9.97 -5.72
C ARG A 78 -15.43 -10.85 -6.91
N GLY A 79 -16.66 -11.38 -6.92
CA GLY A 79 -17.16 -12.18 -8.02
C GLY A 79 -16.32 -13.43 -8.27
N ALA A 80 -15.93 -13.67 -9.52
CA ALA A 80 -15.12 -14.84 -9.92
C ALA A 80 -13.66 -14.82 -9.43
N ASN A 81 -13.20 -13.68 -8.89
CA ASN A 81 -11.82 -13.49 -8.42
C ASN A 81 -11.68 -13.66 -6.90
N VAL A 82 -12.63 -14.26 -6.24
CA VAL A 82 -12.57 -14.53 -4.81
C VAL A 82 -11.47 -15.54 -4.53
N LYS A 83 -10.58 -15.21 -3.59
CA LYS A 83 -9.53 -16.12 -3.08
C LYS A 83 -9.80 -16.43 -1.62
N ILE A 84 -9.64 -17.69 -1.27
CA ILE A 84 -9.64 -18.12 0.13
C ILE A 84 -8.23 -17.86 0.69
N LEU A 85 -8.14 -17.09 1.76
CA LEU A 85 -6.88 -16.81 2.43
C LEU A 85 -6.60 -17.88 3.50
N SER A 86 -5.32 -18.24 3.61
CA SER A 86 -4.86 -19.11 4.70
C SER A 86 -5.10 -18.44 6.05
N LYS A 87 -5.51 -19.25 7.04
CA LYS A 87 -5.61 -18.78 8.43
C LYS A 87 -4.23 -18.37 8.92
N MET A 88 -4.12 -17.17 9.48
CA MET A 88 -2.89 -16.73 10.13
C MET A 88 -2.68 -17.48 11.46
N PRO A 89 -1.42 -17.67 11.89
CA PRO A 89 -1.13 -18.18 13.23
C PRO A 89 -1.77 -17.31 14.33
N ASP A 90 -1.94 -17.88 15.52
CA ASP A 90 -2.50 -17.16 16.67
C ASP A 90 -1.60 -16.00 17.14
N LYS A 91 -0.30 -16.09 16.87
CA LYS A 91 0.70 -15.04 17.12
C LYS A 91 1.46 -14.70 15.84
N PRO A 92 0.85 -13.95 14.94
CA PRO A 92 1.45 -13.71 13.63
C PRO A 92 2.78 -12.94 13.73
N THR A 93 3.74 -13.39 12.95
CA THR A 93 5.04 -12.73 12.78
C THR A 93 5.07 -11.92 11.49
N LEU A 94 6.07 -11.05 11.34
CA LEU A 94 6.31 -10.35 10.07
C LEU A 94 6.50 -11.34 8.91
N LEU A 95 7.18 -12.48 9.15
CA LEU A 95 7.36 -13.53 8.14
C LEU A 95 6.04 -14.18 7.70
N ASP A 96 5.10 -14.37 8.64
CA ASP A 96 3.78 -14.89 8.30
C ASP A 96 3.02 -13.93 7.39
N PHE A 97 3.14 -12.61 7.62
CA PHE A 97 2.56 -11.60 6.75
C PHE A 97 3.21 -11.61 5.36
N PHE A 98 4.54 -11.69 5.27
CA PHE A 98 5.24 -11.82 3.99
C PHE A 98 4.74 -13.00 3.18
N ASN A 99 4.63 -14.16 3.82
CA ASN A 99 4.26 -15.40 3.14
C ASN A 99 2.78 -15.49 2.78
N GLN A 100 1.88 -14.78 3.50
CA GLN A 100 0.45 -15.02 3.41
C GLN A 100 -0.38 -13.80 3.05
N ARG A 101 0.11 -12.56 3.23
CA ARG A 101 -0.70 -11.33 3.08
C ARG A 101 -0.15 -10.30 2.12
N PHE A 102 1.17 -10.17 1.99
CA PHE A 102 1.77 -9.15 1.13
C PHE A 102 1.88 -9.58 -0.34
N ASN A 103 0.97 -10.40 -0.81
CA ASN A 103 0.92 -10.81 -2.22
C ASN A 103 0.75 -9.58 -3.13
N GLY A 104 1.63 -9.48 -4.12
CA GLY A 104 1.63 -8.39 -5.10
C GLY A 104 2.73 -7.35 -4.87
N THR A 105 3.13 -7.07 -3.64
CA THR A 105 4.23 -6.14 -3.34
C THR A 105 5.47 -6.83 -2.78
N ALA A 106 5.31 -8.01 -2.18
CA ALA A 106 6.42 -8.74 -1.55
C ALA A 106 7.58 -9.03 -2.51
N ASN A 107 7.31 -9.46 -3.74
CA ASN A 107 8.36 -9.76 -4.72
C ASN A 107 9.19 -8.53 -5.07
N HIS A 108 8.55 -7.39 -5.26
CA HIS A 108 9.21 -6.10 -5.49
C HIS A 108 10.09 -5.71 -4.31
N CYS A 109 9.55 -5.74 -3.09
CA CYS A 109 10.29 -5.44 -1.87
C CYS A 109 11.49 -6.38 -1.66
N LEU A 110 11.32 -7.68 -1.94
CA LEU A 110 12.41 -8.66 -1.88
C LEU A 110 13.53 -8.36 -2.91
N GLN A 111 13.17 -7.98 -4.13
CA GLN A 111 14.15 -7.58 -5.14
C GLN A 111 14.87 -6.29 -4.74
N SER A 112 14.16 -5.29 -4.20
CA SER A 112 14.71 -4.04 -3.69
C SER A 112 15.72 -4.31 -2.57
N ALA A 113 15.34 -5.12 -1.57
CA ALA A 113 16.23 -5.51 -0.47
C ALA A 113 17.46 -6.31 -0.95
N ASN A 114 17.28 -7.21 -1.94
CA ASN A 114 18.39 -7.97 -2.50
C ASN A 114 19.40 -7.09 -3.24
N LYS A 115 18.94 -6.03 -3.93
CA LYS A 115 19.83 -5.05 -4.55
C LYS A 115 20.61 -4.28 -3.48
N ALA A 116 19.93 -3.80 -2.43
CA ALA A 116 20.57 -3.11 -1.31
C ALA A 116 21.61 -4.00 -0.62
N MET A 117 21.30 -5.28 -0.40
CA MET A 117 22.23 -6.25 0.18
C MET A 117 23.46 -6.51 -0.71
N LYS A 118 23.25 -6.67 -2.02
CA LYS A 118 24.36 -6.84 -2.99
C LYS A 118 25.25 -5.62 -3.12
N SER A 119 24.71 -4.45 -2.80
CA SER A 119 25.45 -3.18 -2.75
C SER A 119 26.05 -2.91 -1.36
N GLU A 120 26.06 -3.89 -0.48
CA GLU A 120 26.66 -3.82 0.88
C GLU A 120 26.11 -2.64 1.70
N MET A 121 24.83 -2.29 1.52
CA MET A 121 24.17 -1.25 2.30
C MET A 121 23.92 -1.71 3.74
N THR A 122 23.63 -0.76 4.63
CA THR A 122 23.38 -1.09 6.04
C THR A 122 22.12 -1.94 6.22
N ASP A 123 22.07 -2.72 7.30
CA ASP A 123 20.89 -3.53 7.66
C ASP A 123 19.60 -2.69 7.72
N GLU A 124 19.69 -1.44 8.19
CA GLU A 124 18.54 -0.53 8.25
C GLU A 124 18.01 -0.20 6.86
N VAL A 125 18.90 0.04 5.89
CA VAL A 125 18.49 0.31 4.50
C VAL A 125 17.94 -0.95 3.85
N ILE A 126 18.59 -2.10 4.03
CA ILE A 126 18.11 -3.38 3.49
C ILE A 126 16.72 -3.69 4.05
N PHE A 127 16.51 -3.50 5.35
CA PHE A 127 15.21 -3.72 5.97
C PHE A 127 14.16 -2.69 5.51
N ALA A 128 14.55 -1.42 5.36
CA ALA A 128 13.66 -0.40 4.80
C ALA A 128 13.24 -0.76 3.36
N CYS A 129 14.16 -1.22 2.51
CA CYS A 129 13.86 -1.73 1.17
C CYS A 129 12.90 -2.93 1.21
N LEU A 130 13.03 -3.81 2.22
CA LEU A 130 12.14 -4.96 2.39
C LEU A 130 10.70 -4.55 2.73
N CYS A 131 10.50 -3.39 3.35
CA CYS A 131 9.21 -2.98 3.93
C CYS A 131 8.56 -1.76 3.25
N HIS A 132 9.28 -1.00 2.41
CA HIS A 132 8.86 0.33 1.96
C HIS A 132 7.48 0.36 1.28
N ASP A 133 7.17 -0.66 0.47
CA ASP A 133 5.95 -0.76 -0.34
C ASP A 133 4.92 -1.77 0.19
N LEU A 134 5.14 -2.41 1.33
CA LEU A 134 4.20 -3.42 1.82
C LEU A 134 2.80 -2.85 2.05
N VAL A 135 2.71 -1.61 2.51
CA VAL A 135 1.43 -0.93 2.75
C VAL A 135 0.73 -0.53 1.45
N HIS A 136 1.42 -0.47 0.32
CA HIS A 136 0.81 -0.24 -0.99
C HIS A 136 -0.29 -1.26 -1.33
N ALA A 137 -0.24 -2.45 -0.75
CA ALA A 137 -1.31 -3.44 -0.87
C ALA A 137 -2.63 -2.99 -0.20
N LEU A 138 -2.58 -2.08 0.77
CA LEU A 138 -3.72 -1.54 1.50
C LEU A 138 -4.09 -0.14 1.00
N ILE A 139 -3.12 0.74 0.90
CA ILE A 139 -3.28 2.16 0.55
C ILE A 139 -2.21 2.52 -0.47
N LYS A 140 -2.62 2.88 -1.67
CA LYS A 140 -1.70 3.18 -2.77
C LYS A 140 -1.08 4.56 -2.65
N VAL A 141 -1.92 5.55 -2.36
CA VAL A 141 -1.49 6.95 -2.23
C VAL A 141 -0.75 7.13 -0.91
N ASP A 142 0.36 7.86 -0.95
CA ASP A 142 1.20 8.15 0.21
C ASP A 142 1.60 6.90 1.04
N HIS A 143 1.74 5.75 0.35
CA HIS A 143 2.07 4.48 1.00
C HIS A 143 3.35 4.54 1.85
N GLY A 144 4.31 5.39 1.50
CA GLY A 144 5.51 5.63 2.31
C GLY A 144 5.18 6.23 3.67
N TRP A 145 4.25 7.20 3.72
CA TRP A 145 3.80 7.79 4.98
C TRP A 145 3.02 6.79 5.83
N TRP A 146 2.07 6.08 5.23
CA TRP A 146 1.28 5.05 5.92
C TRP A 146 2.14 3.86 6.38
N GLY A 147 3.09 3.43 5.54
CA GLY A 147 4.05 2.38 5.87
C GLY A 147 4.91 2.74 7.07
N ALA A 148 5.42 3.98 7.10
CA ALA A 148 6.17 4.46 8.25
C ALA A 148 5.37 4.38 9.55
N GLN A 149 4.08 4.79 9.55
CA GLN A 149 3.23 4.68 10.74
C GLN A 149 3.06 3.22 11.18
N MET A 150 2.83 2.32 10.22
CA MET A 150 2.60 0.90 10.50
C MET A 150 3.83 0.21 11.12
N PHE A 151 5.03 0.62 10.71
CA PHE A 151 6.28 0.01 11.19
C PHE A 151 6.90 0.72 12.40
N GLU A 152 6.58 2.00 12.63
CA GLU A 152 7.20 2.84 13.65
C GLU A 152 7.34 2.19 15.05
N PRO A 153 6.34 1.47 15.60
CA PRO A 153 6.47 0.87 16.93
C PRO A 153 7.53 -0.25 17.03
N TYR A 154 7.93 -0.82 15.89
CA TYR A 154 8.72 -2.04 15.83
C TYR A 154 10.13 -1.85 15.29
N VAL A 155 10.46 -0.71 14.73
CA VAL A 155 11.74 -0.45 14.05
C VAL A 155 12.46 0.78 14.59
N SER A 156 13.69 1.01 14.13
CA SER A 156 14.43 2.24 14.47
C SER A 156 13.83 3.47 13.75
N GLU A 157 14.11 4.66 14.30
CA GLU A 157 13.76 5.93 13.66
C GLU A 157 14.38 6.07 12.25
N ASN A 158 15.55 5.47 12.02
CA ASN A 158 16.20 5.48 10.71
C ASN A 158 15.41 4.71 9.67
N VAL A 159 14.93 3.51 10.02
CA VAL A 159 14.06 2.70 9.17
C VAL A 159 12.73 3.41 8.88
N THR A 160 12.10 3.95 9.93
CA THR A 160 10.86 4.73 9.79
C THR A 160 11.05 5.93 8.87
N PHE A 161 12.16 6.68 9.05
CA PHE A 161 12.48 7.82 8.20
C PHE A 161 12.72 7.42 6.74
N ALA A 162 13.44 6.33 6.51
CA ALA A 162 13.71 5.80 5.18
C ALA A 162 12.40 5.42 4.45
N ILE A 163 11.51 4.68 5.10
CA ILE A 163 10.21 4.28 4.55
C ILE A 163 9.35 5.51 4.28
N ARG A 164 9.27 6.45 5.23
CA ARG A 164 8.39 7.62 5.12
C ARG A 164 8.66 8.49 3.90
N TYR A 165 9.92 8.67 3.56
CA TYR A 165 10.32 9.69 2.60
C TYR A 165 10.83 9.16 1.26
N HIS A 166 10.93 7.84 1.07
CA HIS A 166 11.40 7.28 -0.20
C HIS A 166 10.54 7.77 -1.39
N GLN A 167 9.22 7.81 -1.21
CA GLN A 167 8.28 8.20 -2.26
C GLN A 167 8.47 9.65 -2.73
N ALA A 168 8.72 10.59 -1.82
CA ALA A 168 8.94 11.99 -2.17
C ALA A 168 10.21 12.21 -3.00
N LEU A 169 11.21 11.33 -2.84
CA LEU A 169 12.49 11.44 -3.55
C LEU A 169 12.44 10.88 -4.98
N ARG A 170 11.45 10.06 -5.32
CA ARG A 170 11.38 9.40 -6.65
C ARG A 170 11.21 10.38 -7.83
N PHE A 171 10.67 11.57 -7.57
CA PHE A 171 10.45 12.61 -8.58
C PHE A 171 11.66 13.54 -8.80
N TYR A 172 12.73 13.35 -8.06
CA TYR A 172 13.90 14.24 -8.07
C TYR A 172 15.17 13.44 -8.26
N GLU A 173 15.88 13.75 -9.35
CA GLU A 173 17.17 13.10 -9.63
C GLU A 173 18.23 13.44 -8.57
N ASP A 174 19.15 12.51 -8.37
CA ASP A 174 20.38 12.68 -7.60
C ASP A 174 21.48 11.80 -8.21
N LYS A 175 22.21 12.37 -9.16
CA LYS A 175 23.26 11.65 -9.90
C LYS A 175 24.41 11.20 -9.01
N GLU A 176 24.70 11.94 -7.95
CA GLU A 176 25.74 11.58 -6.99
C GLU A 176 25.37 10.31 -6.21
N ALA A 177 24.08 10.13 -5.93
CA ALA A 177 23.54 8.92 -5.29
C ALA A 177 23.21 7.81 -6.32
N GLY A 178 23.47 8.02 -7.61
CA GLY A 178 23.16 7.06 -8.68
C GLY A 178 21.67 6.98 -9.04
N TYR A 179 20.90 8.05 -8.79
CA TYR A 179 19.49 8.11 -9.15
C TYR A 179 19.24 9.10 -10.28
N GLU A 180 18.87 8.59 -11.44
CA GLU A 180 18.39 9.38 -12.56
C GLU A 180 16.86 9.42 -12.57
N TYR A 181 16.28 10.54 -13.04
CA TYR A 181 14.82 10.62 -13.19
C TYR A 181 14.33 9.58 -14.20
N PRO A 182 13.45 8.65 -13.81
CA PRO A 182 13.13 7.50 -14.65
C PRO A 182 12.44 7.87 -15.96
N ASP A 183 12.83 7.24 -17.05
CA ASP A 183 12.14 7.38 -18.33
C ASP A 183 10.68 6.93 -18.25
N LEU A 184 10.38 5.93 -17.40
CA LEU A 184 9.02 5.51 -17.12
C LEU A 184 8.16 6.68 -16.61
N TYR A 185 8.69 7.47 -15.66
CA TYR A 185 7.98 8.63 -15.12
C TYR A 185 7.89 9.76 -16.14
N ARG A 186 8.94 9.96 -16.93
CA ARG A 186 8.94 10.91 -18.06
C ARG A 186 7.86 10.58 -19.08
N ASN A 187 7.67 9.30 -19.36
CA ASN A 187 6.67 8.81 -20.29
C ASN A 187 5.24 8.84 -19.71
N MET A 188 5.09 8.59 -18.39
CA MET A 188 3.78 8.59 -17.72
C MET A 188 3.27 9.98 -17.40
N PHE A 189 4.12 10.86 -16.89
CA PHE A 189 3.74 12.16 -16.36
C PHE A 189 4.15 13.34 -17.25
N GLY A 190 5.03 13.11 -18.22
CA GLY A 190 5.63 14.16 -19.05
C GLY A 190 6.93 14.73 -18.46
N ALA A 191 7.70 15.40 -19.29
CA ALA A 191 8.96 16.01 -18.87
C ALA A 191 8.78 17.22 -17.92
N ASP A 192 7.61 17.84 -17.97
CA ASP A 192 7.27 19.05 -17.19
C ASP A 192 6.45 18.73 -15.92
N TYR A 193 6.32 17.45 -15.59
CA TYR A 193 5.55 17.06 -14.39
C TYR A 193 6.10 17.72 -13.13
N ARG A 194 5.19 18.23 -12.32
CA ARG A 194 5.46 18.79 -11.01
C ARG A 194 4.60 18.03 -9.99
N PRO A 195 5.20 17.36 -9.01
CA PRO A 195 4.43 16.73 -7.96
C PRO A 195 3.71 17.77 -7.11
N GLU A 196 2.69 17.34 -6.39
CA GLU A 196 1.96 18.21 -5.49
C GLU A 196 2.88 18.91 -4.51
N LYS A 197 2.43 20.09 -4.06
CA LYS A 197 3.27 20.95 -3.21
C LYS A 197 3.75 20.26 -1.93
N TYR A 198 2.97 19.39 -1.34
CA TYR A 198 3.38 18.68 -0.12
C TYR A 198 4.53 17.68 -0.39
N ILE A 199 4.58 17.06 -1.56
CA ILE A 199 5.68 16.20 -2.00
C ILE A 199 6.94 17.03 -2.21
N GLU A 200 6.80 18.20 -2.87
CA GLU A 200 7.91 19.13 -3.06
C GLU A 200 8.46 19.63 -1.72
N ASP A 201 7.60 19.98 -0.79
CA ASP A 201 7.98 20.44 0.55
C ASP A 201 8.68 19.32 1.36
N ALA A 202 8.18 18.08 1.26
CA ALA A 202 8.81 16.91 1.85
C ALA A 202 10.21 16.67 1.23
N TYR A 203 10.35 16.75 -0.09
CA TYR A 203 11.65 16.65 -0.76
C TYR A 203 12.64 17.70 -0.26
N LYS A 204 12.24 18.98 -0.21
CA LYS A 204 13.11 20.08 0.25
C LYS A 204 13.58 19.88 1.69
N MET A 205 12.68 19.43 2.55
CA MET A 205 13.00 19.12 3.94
C MET A 205 13.99 17.96 4.02
N VAL A 206 13.70 16.86 3.34
CA VAL A 206 14.51 15.63 3.41
C VAL A 206 15.88 15.82 2.75
N ARG A 207 15.96 16.54 1.61
CA ARG A 207 17.23 16.79 0.89
C ARG A 207 18.27 17.46 1.78
N ASN A 208 17.83 18.29 2.73
CA ASN A 208 18.69 19.01 3.66
C ASN A 208 18.85 18.29 5.03
N HIS A 209 18.22 17.14 5.20
CA HIS A 209 18.25 16.42 6.47
C HIS A 209 19.48 15.52 6.57
N LYS A 210 20.08 15.42 7.77
CA LYS A 210 21.25 14.56 8.03
C LYS A 210 21.06 13.07 7.68
N LYS A 211 19.80 12.61 7.65
CA LYS A 211 19.43 11.23 7.29
C LYS A 211 19.02 11.08 5.81
N TYR A 212 19.24 12.10 4.97
CA TYR A 212 18.84 12.10 3.57
C TYR A 212 19.22 10.84 2.80
N ILE A 213 20.42 10.33 3.05
CA ILE A 213 20.92 9.16 2.31
C ILE A 213 20.05 7.90 2.51
N LEU A 214 19.38 7.75 3.66
CA LEU A 214 18.60 6.56 3.96
C LEU A 214 17.39 6.38 3.01
N PRO A 215 16.43 7.33 2.92
CA PRO A 215 15.34 7.22 1.95
C PRO A 215 15.83 7.27 0.51
N ARG A 216 16.94 7.97 0.21
CA ARG A 216 17.52 8.00 -1.12
C ARG A 216 18.03 6.62 -1.55
N GLN A 217 18.69 5.88 -0.69
CA GLN A 217 19.13 4.51 -0.96
C GLN A 217 17.93 3.57 -1.17
N VAL A 218 16.82 3.76 -0.43
CA VAL A 218 15.58 3.03 -0.72
C VAL A 218 15.09 3.34 -2.13
N THR A 219 14.97 4.62 -2.50
CA THR A 219 14.49 5.03 -3.85
C THR A 219 15.36 4.48 -4.98
N VAL A 220 16.69 4.46 -4.82
CA VAL A 220 17.62 3.88 -5.81
C VAL A 220 17.38 2.38 -6.02
N ASN A 221 17.09 1.65 -4.94
CA ASN A 221 16.86 0.21 -5.02
C ASN A 221 15.43 -0.14 -5.45
N ASP A 222 14.46 0.72 -5.15
CA ASP A 222 13.05 0.59 -5.49
C ASP A 222 12.85 0.55 -7.01
N LEU A 223 13.29 1.59 -7.70
CA LEU A 223 13.02 1.83 -9.10
C LEU A 223 13.40 0.67 -10.04
N TYR A 224 14.46 -0.04 -9.73
CA TYR A 224 15.00 -1.11 -10.57
C TYR A 224 14.68 -2.52 -10.06
N ALA A 225 13.71 -2.66 -9.16
CA ALA A 225 13.35 -3.91 -8.49
C ALA A 225 12.11 -4.59 -9.12
N PHE A 226 12.00 -4.57 -10.45
CA PHE A 226 10.88 -5.13 -11.22
C PHE A 226 11.33 -6.09 -12.32
N ASP A 227 12.36 -6.89 -12.07
CA ASP A 227 12.81 -7.88 -13.05
C ASP A 227 11.99 -9.17 -12.94
N PRO A 228 11.18 -9.53 -13.97
CA PRO A 228 10.34 -10.72 -13.93
C PRO A 228 11.13 -12.03 -13.96
N ASN A 229 12.42 -11.97 -14.31
CA ASN A 229 13.31 -13.14 -14.37
C ASN A 229 14.05 -13.38 -13.05
N VAL A 230 13.98 -12.45 -12.10
CA VAL A 230 14.66 -12.53 -10.81
C VAL A 230 13.66 -12.90 -9.72
N LYS A 231 13.80 -14.11 -9.20
CA LYS A 231 13.04 -14.57 -8.03
C LYS A 231 13.92 -14.48 -6.79
N VAL A 232 13.48 -13.72 -5.81
CA VAL A 232 14.12 -13.57 -4.51
C VAL A 232 13.20 -14.13 -3.44
N THR A 233 13.77 -14.87 -2.50
CA THR A 233 13.03 -15.43 -1.35
C THR A 233 13.37 -14.67 -0.08
N ILE A 234 12.62 -14.91 1.00
CA ILE A 234 12.76 -14.17 2.26
C ILE A 234 13.93 -14.66 3.13
N GLU A 235 14.41 -15.89 2.89
CA GLU A 235 15.39 -16.55 3.73
C GLU A 235 16.69 -15.76 3.94
N PRO A 236 17.28 -15.09 2.92
CA PRO A 236 18.49 -14.29 3.10
C PRO A 236 18.33 -13.11 4.06
N PHE A 237 17.09 -12.70 4.34
CA PHE A 237 16.80 -11.52 5.16
C PHE A 237 16.35 -11.86 6.60
N ILE A 238 16.23 -13.14 6.96
CA ILE A 238 15.71 -13.55 8.27
C ILE A 238 16.54 -12.95 9.42
N ASP A 239 17.86 -12.98 9.32
CA ASP A 239 18.75 -12.43 10.36
C ASP A 239 18.65 -10.90 10.43
N ILE A 240 18.50 -10.23 9.29
CA ILE A 240 18.31 -8.78 9.23
C ILE A 240 16.96 -8.41 9.85
N ILE A 241 15.90 -9.15 9.53
CA ILE A 241 14.59 -8.99 10.16
C ILE A 241 14.71 -9.14 11.68
N GLY A 242 15.41 -10.18 12.15
CA GLY A 242 15.62 -10.42 13.58
C GLY A 242 16.36 -9.29 14.31
N ARG A 243 17.28 -8.59 13.61
CA ARG A 243 18.01 -7.44 14.19
C ARG A 243 17.25 -6.13 14.09
N GLN A 244 16.45 -5.92 13.05
CA GLN A 244 15.84 -4.64 12.75
C GLN A 244 14.37 -4.53 13.18
N PHE A 245 13.69 -5.65 13.41
CA PHE A 245 12.27 -5.68 13.74
C PHE A 245 12.01 -6.24 15.13
N LYS A 246 11.37 -5.45 15.98
CA LYS A 246 10.95 -5.86 17.32
C LYS A 246 9.63 -6.65 17.22
N GLN A 247 9.75 -7.97 17.05
CA GLN A 247 8.57 -8.84 16.97
C GLN A 247 7.82 -8.86 18.31
N PRO A 248 6.52 -8.44 18.37
CA PRO A 248 5.74 -8.51 19.60
C PRO A 248 5.45 -9.96 19.99
N LYS A 249 5.52 -10.25 21.29
CA LYS A 249 5.31 -11.61 21.84
C LYS A 249 3.88 -12.10 21.67
N GLU A 250 2.94 -11.19 21.62
CA GLU A 250 1.51 -11.43 21.41
C GLU A 250 1.19 -11.74 19.95
N GLY A 251 2.10 -11.41 19.03
CA GLY A 251 1.91 -11.42 17.58
C GLY A 251 1.44 -10.05 17.05
N LEU A 252 1.79 -9.76 15.81
CA LEU A 252 1.38 -8.54 15.13
C LEU A 252 -0.16 -8.46 15.02
N GLY A 253 -0.71 -7.32 15.42
CA GLY A 253 -2.13 -7.09 15.47
C GLY A 253 -2.80 -7.48 16.81
N TYR A 254 -2.10 -8.18 17.68
CA TYR A 254 -2.60 -8.58 19.00
C TYR A 254 -1.81 -7.95 20.16
N ASP A 255 -0.78 -7.20 19.84
CA ASP A 255 -0.02 -6.36 20.75
C ASP A 255 -0.80 -5.08 21.12
N ASN A 256 -0.30 -4.34 22.11
CA ASN A 256 -0.90 -3.08 22.55
C ASN A 256 -0.28 -1.86 21.84
N SER A 257 0.12 -2.01 20.57
CA SER A 257 0.61 -0.90 19.79
C SER A 257 -0.52 -0.05 19.21
N PRO A 258 -0.28 1.25 18.92
CA PRO A 258 -1.29 2.12 18.31
C PRO A 258 -1.67 1.68 16.88
N VAL A 259 -0.90 0.79 16.27
CA VAL A 259 -1.10 0.30 14.90
C VAL A 259 -1.60 -1.15 14.83
N ALA A 260 -1.90 -1.77 15.96
CA ALA A 260 -2.37 -3.16 16.01
C ALA A 260 -3.60 -3.39 15.10
N HIS A 261 -4.50 -2.41 15.00
CA HIS A 261 -5.66 -2.48 14.10
C HIS A 261 -5.28 -2.56 12.61
N MET A 262 -4.22 -1.87 12.19
CA MET A 262 -3.74 -1.93 10.80
C MET A 262 -3.29 -3.36 10.45
N TRP A 263 -2.56 -4.02 11.36
CA TRP A 263 -2.16 -5.41 11.19
C TRP A 263 -3.36 -6.35 11.19
N ARG A 264 -4.35 -6.13 12.08
CA ARG A 264 -5.59 -6.93 12.10
C ARG A 264 -6.40 -6.84 10.82
N SER A 265 -6.46 -5.65 10.20
CA SER A 265 -7.17 -5.49 8.93
C SER A 265 -6.61 -6.38 7.81
N MET A 266 -5.31 -6.69 7.86
CA MET A 266 -4.69 -7.62 6.93
C MET A 266 -4.87 -9.09 7.33
N ILE A 267 -4.98 -9.39 8.62
CA ILE A 267 -5.26 -10.77 9.07
C ILE A 267 -6.60 -11.21 8.49
N ARG A 268 -7.59 -10.32 8.50
CA ARG A 268 -8.95 -10.56 8.02
C ARG A 268 -9.47 -9.40 7.19
N PRO A 269 -9.05 -9.29 5.92
CA PRO A 269 -9.39 -8.14 5.09
C PRO A 269 -10.90 -7.94 4.86
N ASP A 270 -11.69 -9.01 4.94
CA ASP A 270 -13.13 -8.99 4.68
C ASP A 270 -13.97 -8.94 5.98
N SER A 271 -13.32 -8.86 7.14
CA SER A 271 -14.03 -8.75 8.41
C SER A 271 -14.23 -7.29 8.78
N PRO A 272 -15.45 -6.88 9.15
CA PRO A 272 -15.62 -5.63 9.87
C PRO A 272 -14.87 -5.71 11.20
N LEU A 273 -14.12 -4.69 11.52
CA LEU A 273 -13.36 -4.58 12.77
C LEU A 273 -14.27 -4.23 13.93
#